data_360752f06dd1140b89dc238636981c4c
#
_entry.id   360752f06dd1140b89dc238636981c4c
#
_cell.length_a   1.000
_cell.length_b   1.000
_cell.length_c   1.000
_cell.angle_alpha   90.00
_cell.angle_beta   90.00
_cell.angle_gamma   90.00
#
_symmetry.space_group_name_H-M   'P 1'
#
loop_
_entity.id
_entity.type
_entity.pdbx_description
1 polymer ?
#
loop_
_entity_poly.entity_id
_entity_poly.type
_entity_poly.pdbx_seq_one_letter_code
_entity_poly.pdbx_strand_id
1 'polypeptide(L)'
;MKNILLLTILSALFFACREDQEQKKEASKPSTTKLAQSGLGMVAAAQPLATAAGNSILEAGGNAADAAIATAFVLAVVEPTMNGIGGRNQILVRQADGSFVGYNGMTEVPASFVPAEEPPNAGYGTVATPGVVAALMRLHAEHGSMPWDELIKPAIQYASEGFEVLEGEAARHAYAL
;
A
#
# COMPACT_ATOMS: atom_id res chain seq x y z
N MET A 1 34.12 5.10 65.15
CA MET A 1 34.37 5.49 63.73
C MET A 1 34.23 4.31 62.77
N LYS A 2 34.56 3.06 63.12
CA LYS A 2 34.42 1.91 62.23
C LYS A 2 32.95 1.56 61.83
N ASN A 3 32.00 1.76 62.72
CA ASN A 3 30.58 1.40 62.47
C ASN A 3 29.82 2.38 61.58
N ILE A 4 30.26 3.66 61.51
CA ILE A 4 29.66 4.67 60.64
C ILE A 4 30.06 4.44 59.19
N LEU A 5 31.30 4.00 58.95
CA LEU A 5 31.80 3.69 57.61
C LEU A 5 31.06 2.48 57.00
N LEU A 6 30.71 1.47 57.82
CA LEU A 6 29.98 0.30 57.40
C LEU A 6 28.52 0.61 56.98
N LEU A 7 27.88 1.57 57.72
CA LEU A 7 26.49 1.98 57.39
C LEU A 7 26.40 2.78 56.09
N THR A 8 27.42 3.58 55.77
CA THR A 8 27.48 4.36 54.54
C THR A 8 27.73 3.50 53.31
N ILE A 9 28.53 2.43 53.44
CA ILE A 9 28.78 1.48 52.35
C ILE A 9 27.52 0.63 52.10
N LEU A 10 26.78 0.24 53.13
CA LEU A 10 25.55 -0.52 53.00
C LEU A 10 24.40 0.31 52.36
N SER A 11 24.32 1.63 52.63
CA SER A 11 23.36 2.49 51.98
C SER A 11 23.68 2.77 50.52
N ALA A 12 24.94 2.82 50.12
CA ALA A 12 25.36 2.98 48.72
C ALA A 12 25.04 1.73 47.87
N LEU A 13 25.07 0.53 48.45
CA LEU A 13 24.69 -0.70 47.75
C LEU A 13 23.16 -0.79 47.47
N PHE A 14 22.31 -0.17 48.29
CA PHE A 14 20.87 -0.11 48.04
C PHE A 14 20.48 0.91 46.96
N PHE A 15 21.34 1.91 46.67
CA PHE A 15 21.08 2.88 45.59
C PHE A 15 21.60 2.38 44.24
N ALA A 16 22.57 1.47 44.18
CA ALA A 16 23.10 0.95 42.94
C ALA A 16 22.21 -0.10 42.24
N CYS A 17 21.18 -0.63 42.92
CA CYS A 17 20.24 -1.58 42.34
C CYS A 17 18.94 -0.93 41.81
N ARG A 18 18.93 0.39 41.60
CA ARG A 18 17.73 1.09 41.19
C ARG A 18 17.78 1.72 39.77
N GLU A 19 18.85 1.40 39.05
CA GLU A 19 18.99 1.83 37.64
C GLU A 19 19.20 0.61 36.74
N ASP A 20 18.13 -0.14 36.52
CA ASP A 20 17.91 -0.91 35.31
C ASP A 20 16.45 -1.39 35.28
N GLN A 21 15.55 -0.48 35.58
CA GLN A 21 14.24 -0.55 34.98
C GLN A 21 14.39 0.02 33.56
N GLU A 22 15.00 -0.78 32.66
CA GLU A 22 14.70 -0.62 31.25
C GLU A 22 13.21 -0.40 31.14
N GLN A 23 12.83 0.80 30.73
CA GLN A 23 11.52 1.05 30.18
C GLN A 23 11.38 0.07 29.02
N LYS A 24 10.96 -1.14 29.32
CA LYS A 24 10.39 -2.05 28.36
C LYS A 24 9.23 -1.25 27.78
N LYS A 25 9.54 -0.54 26.69
CA LYS A 25 8.57 0.17 25.89
C LYS A 25 7.54 -0.89 25.57
N GLU A 26 6.47 -0.90 26.35
CA GLU A 26 5.35 -1.81 26.14
C GLU A 26 4.95 -1.55 24.71
N ALA A 27 5.31 -2.48 23.83
CA ALA A 27 4.88 -2.40 22.44
C ALA A 27 3.37 -2.31 22.54
N SER A 28 2.82 -1.13 22.26
CA SER A 28 1.39 -0.88 22.33
C SER A 28 0.75 -2.00 21.53
N LYS A 29 -0.06 -2.83 22.20
CA LYS A 29 -0.85 -3.86 21.51
C LYS A 29 -1.49 -3.15 20.34
N PRO A 30 -1.35 -3.66 19.10
CA PRO A 30 -1.95 -3.02 17.95
C PRO A 30 -3.42 -2.82 18.27
N SER A 31 -3.90 -1.59 18.15
CA SER A 31 -5.30 -1.26 18.37
C SER A 31 -6.14 -2.20 17.51
N THR A 32 -7.03 -2.97 18.12
CA THR A 32 -7.96 -3.83 17.40
C THR A 32 -8.99 -3.02 16.59
N THR A 33 -9.04 -1.72 16.81
CA THR A 33 -9.95 -0.81 16.13
C THR A 33 -9.29 -0.28 14.87
N LYS A 34 -9.70 -0.81 13.71
CA LYS A 34 -9.30 -0.31 12.39
C LYS A 34 -10.18 0.87 11.97
N LEU A 35 -10.28 1.88 12.81
CA LEU A 35 -11.06 3.09 12.54
C LEU A 35 -10.13 4.25 12.26
N ALA A 36 -10.28 4.86 11.10
CA ALA A 36 -9.66 6.15 10.75
C ALA A 36 -10.76 7.18 10.47
N GLN A 37 -10.52 8.42 10.85
CA GLN A 37 -11.44 9.54 10.62
C GLN A 37 -10.65 10.75 10.10
N SER A 38 -11.19 11.44 9.12
CA SER A 38 -10.62 12.67 8.58
C SER A 38 -11.76 13.59 8.10
N GLY A 39 -11.59 14.89 8.33
CA GLY A 39 -12.48 15.92 7.79
C GLY A 39 -12.09 16.41 6.39
N LEU A 40 -10.93 16.02 5.87
CA LEU A 40 -10.39 16.53 4.61
C LEU A 40 -10.44 15.46 3.50
N GLY A 41 -10.01 14.24 3.79
CA GLY A 41 -9.96 13.15 2.85
C GLY A 41 -9.38 11.89 3.49
N MET A 42 -9.54 10.77 2.83
CA MET A 42 -9.06 9.48 3.33
C MET A 42 -8.71 8.57 2.18
N VAL A 43 -7.65 7.78 2.36
CA VAL A 43 -7.27 6.68 1.49
C VAL A 43 -7.24 5.40 2.30
N ALA A 44 -7.78 4.31 1.74
CA ALA A 44 -7.67 2.98 2.31
C ALA A 44 -7.24 2.00 1.20
N ALA A 45 -6.20 1.22 1.48
CA ALA A 45 -5.68 0.21 0.59
C ALA A 45 -5.24 -1.03 1.38
N ALA A 46 -5.03 -2.14 0.70
CA ALA A 46 -4.62 -3.40 1.33
C ALA A 46 -3.21 -3.31 1.96
N GLN A 47 -2.35 -2.42 1.42
CA GLN A 47 -0.95 -2.30 1.82
C GLN A 47 -0.66 -0.88 2.33
N PRO A 48 0.00 -0.72 3.51
CA PRO A 48 0.23 0.59 4.14
C PRO A 48 1.01 1.60 3.27
N LEU A 49 2.02 1.15 2.51
CA LEU A 49 2.80 2.04 1.63
C LEU A 49 1.93 2.63 0.52
N ALA A 50 1.00 1.85 -0.02
CA ALA A 50 0.05 2.33 -1.02
C ALA A 50 -0.95 3.34 -0.43
N THR A 51 -1.42 3.10 0.81
CA THR A 51 -2.24 4.06 1.54
C THR A 51 -1.48 5.36 1.80
N ALA A 52 -0.21 5.28 2.21
CA ALA A 52 0.64 6.44 2.44
C ALA A 52 0.87 7.26 1.16
N ALA A 53 1.12 6.59 0.03
CA ALA A 53 1.27 7.25 -1.27
C ALA A 53 0.01 8.03 -1.67
N GLY A 54 -1.17 7.42 -1.55
CA GLY A 54 -2.43 8.11 -1.84
C GLY A 54 -2.69 9.30 -0.91
N ASN A 55 -2.39 9.17 0.38
CA ASN A 55 -2.51 10.28 1.33
C ASN A 55 -1.54 11.42 0.99
N SER A 56 -0.29 11.13 0.61
CA SER A 56 0.67 12.17 0.22
C SER A 56 0.21 12.97 -1.02
N ILE A 57 -0.49 12.33 -1.96
CA ILE A 57 -1.11 13.02 -3.10
C ILE A 57 -2.22 13.96 -2.64
N LEU A 58 -3.10 13.53 -1.70
CA LEU A 58 -4.13 14.41 -1.14
C LEU A 58 -3.51 15.60 -0.38
N GLU A 59 -2.45 15.37 0.40
CA GLU A 59 -1.71 16.41 1.12
C GLU A 59 -1.03 17.41 0.18
N ALA A 60 -0.57 16.94 -0.99
CA ALA A 60 0.00 17.78 -2.05
C ALA A 60 -1.06 18.57 -2.85
N GLY A 61 -2.36 18.43 -2.52
CA GLY A 61 -3.46 19.14 -3.17
C GLY A 61 -4.11 18.40 -4.33
N GLY A 62 -3.74 17.14 -4.58
CA GLY A 62 -4.42 16.26 -5.51
C GLY A 62 -5.83 15.89 -5.04
N ASN A 63 -6.65 15.45 -5.96
CA ASN A 63 -8.00 15.01 -5.67
C ASN A 63 -8.11 13.48 -5.44
N ALA A 64 -9.31 12.97 -5.23
CA ALA A 64 -9.55 11.56 -4.98
C ALA A 64 -9.15 10.64 -6.15
N ALA A 65 -9.27 11.10 -7.39
CA ALA A 65 -8.83 10.35 -8.57
C ALA A 65 -7.32 10.26 -8.64
N ASP A 66 -6.60 11.36 -8.38
CA ASP A 66 -5.14 11.40 -8.31
C ASP A 66 -4.63 10.44 -7.22
N ALA A 67 -5.20 10.51 -6.02
CA ALA A 67 -4.85 9.63 -4.92
C ALA A 67 -5.10 8.16 -5.23
N ALA A 68 -6.21 7.83 -5.89
CA ALA A 68 -6.53 6.46 -6.29
C ALA A 68 -5.54 5.91 -7.33
N ILE A 69 -5.11 6.74 -8.28
CA ILE A 69 -4.12 6.38 -9.30
C ILE A 69 -2.78 6.06 -8.64
N ALA A 70 -2.26 6.97 -7.79
CA ALA A 70 -1.00 6.75 -7.09
C ALA A 70 -1.05 5.50 -6.21
N THR A 71 -2.13 5.30 -5.46
CA THR A 71 -2.36 4.10 -4.65
C THR A 71 -2.33 2.83 -5.49
N ALA A 72 -3.00 2.83 -6.65
CA ALA A 72 -3.08 1.65 -7.52
C ALA A 72 -1.71 1.28 -8.11
N PHE A 73 -0.91 2.26 -8.53
CA PHE A 73 0.44 1.99 -9.03
C PHE A 73 1.39 1.52 -7.94
N VAL A 74 1.30 2.08 -6.73
CA VAL A 74 2.11 1.59 -5.60
C VAL A 74 1.71 0.17 -5.23
N LEU A 75 0.41 -0.16 -5.17
CA LEU A 75 -0.05 -1.54 -4.94
C LEU A 75 0.52 -2.51 -5.96
N ALA A 76 0.60 -2.13 -7.23
CA ALA A 76 1.16 -2.98 -8.28
C ALA A 76 2.65 -3.33 -8.07
N VAL A 77 3.37 -2.51 -7.30
CA VAL A 77 4.78 -2.74 -6.93
C VAL A 77 4.91 -3.49 -5.61
N VAL A 78 4.17 -3.06 -4.58
CA VAL A 78 4.40 -3.52 -3.20
C VAL A 78 3.58 -4.76 -2.83
N GLU A 79 2.62 -5.15 -3.68
CA GLU A 79 1.79 -6.35 -3.51
C GLU A 79 1.64 -7.11 -4.85
N PRO A 80 2.76 -7.53 -5.49
CA PRO A 80 2.76 -8.05 -6.85
C PRO A 80 2.07 -9.42 -7.00
N THR A 81 1.87 -10.16 -5.91
CA THR A 81 1.12 -11.43 -5.95
C THR A 81 -0.39 -11.24 -6.12
N MET A 82 -0.92 -10.07 -5.78
CA MET A 82 -2.35 -9.75 -5.83
C MET A 82 -2.69 -8.64 -6.81
N ASN A 83 -1.70 -7.85 -7.23
CA ASN A 83 -1.86 -6.68 -8.08
C ASN A 83 -0.81 -6.65 -9.20
N GLY A 84 -1.06 -5.82 -10.22
CA GLY A 84 -0.09 -5.60 -11.29
C GLY A 84 -0.66 -4.78 -12.43
N ILE A 85 0.24 -4.20 -13.23
CA ILE A 85 -0.13 -3.41 -14.42
C ILE A 85 -0.64 -4.28 -15.59
N GLY A 86 -0.40 -5.58 -15.54
CA GLY A 86 -0.89 -6.57 -16.52
C GLY A 86 -2.27 -7.15 -16.20
N GLY A 87 -2.95 -6.63 -15.19
CA GLY A 87 -4.23 -7.14 -14.72
C GLY A 87 -5.45 -6.37 -15.22
N ARG A 88 -6.44 -6.35 -14.35
CA ARG A 88 -7.75 -5.75 -14.58
C ARG A 88 -8.21 -4.99 -13.35
N ASN A 89 -9.09 -3.99 -13.54
CA ASN A 89 -9.75 -3.28 -12.47
C ASN A 89 -11.17 -2.85 -12.87
N GLN A 90 -11.92 -2.39 -11.89
CA GLN A 90 -13.14 -1.63 -12.06
C GLN A 90 -13.05 -0.41 -11.16
N ILE A 91 -13.44 0.73 -11.67
CA ILE A 91 -13.38 2.00 -10.96
C ILE A 91 -14.80 2.57 -10.89
N LEU A 92 -15.20 3.02 -9.71
CA LEU A 92 -16.43 3.76 -9.50
C LEU A 92 -16.09 5.10 -8.87
N VAL A 93 -16.48 6.17 -9.56
CA VAL A 93 -16.32 7.55 -9.10
C VAL A 93 -17.67 8.10 -8.70
N ARG A 94 -17.80 8.57 -7.47
CA ARG A 94 -18.92 9.40 -7.05
C ARG A 94 -18.53 10.86 -7.23
N GLN A 95 -19.27 11.58 -8.07
CA GLN A 95 -19.03 12.99 -8.34
C GLN A 95 -19.61 13.90 -7.25
N ALA A 96 -19.22 15.19 -7.25
CA ALA A 96 -19.68 16.16 -6.27
C ALA A 96 -21.21 16.40 -6.30
N ASP A 97 -21.83 16.27 -7.48
CA ASP A 97 -23.28 16.36 -7.67
C ASP A 97 -24.05 15.11 -7.22
N GLY A 98 -23.31 14.08 -6.76
CA GLY A 98 -23.87 12.81 -6.31
C GLY A 98 -24.05 11.76 -7.41
N SER A 99 -23.78 12.10 -8.67
CA SER A 99 -23.80 11.14 -9.78
C SER A 99 -22.63 10.17 -9.71
N PHE A 100 -22.72 9.06 -10.44
CA PHE A 100 -21.70 8.03 -10.51
C PHE A 100 -21.22 7.80 -11.92
N VAL A 101 -19.91 7.63 -12.08
CA VAL A 101 -19.26 7.22 -13.32
C VAL A 101 -18.46 5.94 -13.06
N GLY A 102 -18.65 4.94 -13.92
CA GLY A 102 -17.94 3.67 -13.85
C GLY A 102 -16.95 3.49 -15.00
N TYR A 103 -15.76 2.98 -14.72
CA TYR A 103 -14.77 2.60 -15.73
C TYR A 103 -14.55 1.10 -15.67
N ASN A 104 -14.71 0.46 -16.82
CA ASN A 104 -14.45 -0.96 -16.98
C ASN A 104 -13.04 -1.17 -17.52
N GLY A 105 -12.10 -1.49 -16.63
CA GLY A 105 -10.73 -1.87 -16.95
C GLY A 105 -10.52 -3.39 -16.89
N MET A 106 -11.52 -4.17 -17.27
CA MET A 106 -11.41 -5.62 -17.38
C MET A 106 -10.45 -6.00 -18.52
N THR A 107 -9.90 -7.22 -18.43
CA THR A 107 -9.14 -7.79 -19.53
C THR A 107 -10.06 -8.14 -20.70
N GLU A 108 -9.55 -7.96 -21.91
CA GLU A 108 -10.28 -8.28 -23.14
C GLU A 108 -9.58 -9.37 -23.93
N VAL A 109 -10.35 -10.13 -24.67
CA VAL A 109 -9.83 -11.09 -25.63
C VAL A 109 -9.20 -10.31 -26.79
N PRO A 110 -7.93 -10.62 -27.19
CA PRO A 110 -7.31 -9.94 -28.33
C PRO A 110 -8.17 -10.05 -29.59
N ALA A 111 -8.28 -8.96 -30.36
CA ALA A 111 -9.11 -8.94 -31.57
C ALA A 111 -8.69 -9.97 -32.63
N SER A 112 -7.42 -10.40 -32.60
CA SER A 112 -6.86 -11.42 -33.49
C SER A 112 -6.98 -12.85 -32.96
N PHE A 113 -7.65 -13.03 -31.81
CA PHE A 113 -7.77 -14.35 -31.18
C PHE A 113 -8.66 -15.27 -32.02
N VAL A 114 -8.15 -16.45 -32.32
CA VAL A 114 -8.90 -17.54 -32.97
C VAL A 114 -9.05 -18.66 -31.93
N PRO A 115 -10.29 -19.03 -31.56
CA PRO A 115 -10.51 -20.13 -30.63
C PRO A 115 -9.94 -21.45 -31.19
N ALA A 116 -9.17 -22.17 -30.37
CA ALA A 116 -8.76 -23.55 -30.68
C ALA A 116 -9.86 -24.52 -30.20
N GLU A 117 -9.92 -25.70 -30.82
CA GLU A 117 -10.83 -26.78 -30.37
C GLU A 117 -10.54 -27.17 -28.91
N GLU A 118 -9.24 -27.25 -28.56
CA GLU A 118 -8.77 -27.44 -27.18
C GLU A 118 -8.00 -26.19 -26.72
N PRO A 119 -8.60 -25.36 -25.89
CA PRO A 119 -7.91 -24.17 -25.39
C PRO A 119 -6.67 -24.54 -24.55
N PRO A 120 -5.54 -23.89 -24.77
CA PRO A 120 -4.34 -24.14 -23.96
C PRO A 120 -4.56 -23.71 -22.50
N ASN A 121 -4.03 -24.48 -21.55
CA ASN A 121 -4.08 -24.16 -20.13
C ASN A 121 -2.96 -23.20 -19.68
N ALA A 122 -1.95 -22.96 -20.53
CA ALA A 122 -0.79 -22.10 -20.24
C ALA A 122 -0.18 -21.53 -21.52
N GLY A 123 0.71 -20.55 -21.36
CA GLY A 123 1.44 -19.91 -22.46
C GLY A 123 0.71 -18.72 -23.06
N TYR A 124 1.25 -18.18 -24.14
CA TYR A 124 0.77 -16.93 -24.76
C TYR A 124 -0.69 -16.97 -25.22
N GLY A 125 -1.21 -18.14 -25.56
CA GLY A 125 -2.60 -18.31 -25.97
C GLY A 125 -3.63 -18.10 -24.85
N THR A 126 -3.18 -17.99 -23.59
CA THR A 126 -4.04 -17.75 -22.43
C THR A 126 -3.97 -16.31 -21.93
N VAL A 127 -3.14 -15.47 -22.54
CA VAL A 127 -2.92 -14.08 -22.10
C VAL A 127 -3.99 -13.17 -22.72
N ALA A 128 -4.78 -12.52 -21.88
CA ALA A 128 -5.73 -11.50 -22.29
C ALA A 128 -5.08 -10.11 -22.35
N THR A 129 -5.67 -9.19 -23.10
CA THR A 129 -5.23 -7.80 -23.15
C THR A 129 -5.55 -7.11 -21.82
N PRO A 130 -4.55 -6.53 -21.10
CA PRO A 130 -4.79 -5.91 -19.82
C PRO A 130 -5.53 -4.58 -19.94
N GLY A 131 -6.45 -4.32 -19.00
CA GLY A 131 -7.26 -3.10 -19.00
C GLY A 131 -6.91 -2.08 -17.90
N VAL A 132 -6.12 -2.48 -16.89
CA VAL A 132 -5.92 -1.68 -15.69
C VAL A 132 -5.32 -0.30 -15.98
N VAL A 133 -4.24 -0.23 -16.76
CA VAL A 133 -3.57 1.04 -17.09
C VAL A 133 -4.46 1.94 -17.94
N ALA A 134 -5.17 1.37 -18.93
CA ALA A 134 -6.09 2.11 -19.78
C ALA A 134 -7.21 2.77 -18.95
N ALA A 135 -7.78 2.05 -17.98
CA ALA A 135 -8.80 2.59 -17.10
C ALA A 135 -8.27 3.70 -16.18
N LEU A 136 -7.06 3.54 -15.63
CA LEU A 136 -6.42 4.58 -14.81
C LEU A 136 -6.08 5.83 -15.64
N MET A 137 -5.60 5.66 -16.87
CA MET A 137 -5.39 6.78 -17.79
C MET A 137 -6.69 7.50 -18.12
N ARG A 138 -7.78 6.76 -18.32
CA ARG A 138 -9.09 7.34 -18.56
C ARG A 138 -9.61 8.12 -17.35
N LEU A 139 -9.46 7.54 -16.14
CA LEU A 139 -9.77 8.20 -14.88
C LEU A 139 -9.00 9.52 -14.75
N HIS A 140 -7.69 9.49 -15.05
CA HIS A 140 -6.85 10.69 -15.01
C HIS A 140 -7.30 11.75 -16.01
N ALA A 141 -7.57 11.37 -17.26
CA ALA A 141 -7.98 12.30 -18.32
C ALA A 141 -9.30 13.02 -18.01
N GLU A 142 -10.22 12.38 -17.28
CA GLU A 142 -11.54 12.93 -16.98
C GLU A 142 -11.62 13.59 -15.60
N HIS A 143 -10.82 13.16 -14.63
CA HIS A 143 -10.94 13.59 -13.24
C HIS A 143 -9.60 13.98 -12.58
N GLY A 144 -8.46 13.69 -13.20
CA GLY A 144 -7.16 14.04 -12.66
C GLY A 144 -6.93 15.54 -12.61
N SER A 145 -6.21 16.00 -11.59
CA SER A 145 -5.82 17.40 -11.40
C SER A 145 -4.30 17.59 -11.33
N MET A 146 -3.55 16.53 -11.05
CA MET A 146 -2.10 16.55 -10.98
C MET A 146 -1.46 15.94 -12.24
N PRO A 147 -0.19 16.28 -12.55
CA PRO A 147 0.55 15.64 -13.64
C PRO A 147 0.70 14.15 -13.43
N TRP A 148 0.57 13.37 -14.50
CA TRP A 148 0.64 11.91 -14.46
C TRP A 148 1.95 11.37 -13.87
N ASP A 149 3.07 11.98 -14.22
CA ASP A 149 4.41 11.61 -13.75
C ASP A 149 4.55 11.78 -12.23
N GLU A 150 3.93 12.79 -11.62
CA GLU A 150 3.92 12.95 -10.18
C GLU A 150 3.09 11.84 -9.49
N LEU A 151 2.00 11.37 -10.11
CA LEU A 151 1.17 10.32 -9.56
C LEU A 151 1.85 8.94 -9.56
N ILE A 152 2.65 8.64 -10.57
CA ILE A 152 3.36 7.35 -10.68
C ILE A 152 4.72 7.35 -9.97
N LYS A 153 5.27 8.50 -9.62
CA LYS A 153 6.58 8.67 -9.01
C LYS A 153 6.79 7.84 -7.73
N PRO A 154 5.85 7.76 -6.77
CA PRO A 154 6.01 6.91 -5.60
C PRO A 154 6.18 5.42 -5.95
N ALA A 155 5.47 4.94 -6.96
CA ALA A 155 5.59 3.56 -7.42
C ALA A 155 6.96 3.30 -8.07
N ILE A 156 7.46 4.24 -8.89
CA ILE A 156 8.79 4.17 -9.49
C ILE A 156 9.86 4.14 -8.38
N GLN A 157 9.70 4.95 -7.35
CA GLN A 157 10.63 5.00 -6.22
C GLN A 157 10.70 3.64 -5.50
N TYR A 158 9.57 3.06 -5.11
CA TYR A 158 9.56 1.74 -4.48
C TYR A 158 10.11 0.64 -5.39
N ALA A 159 9.87 0.72 -6.69
CA ALA A 159 10.42 -0.25 -7.65
C ALA A 159 11.93 -0.16 -7.81
N SER A 160 12.52 1.05 -7.72
CA SER A 160 13.95 1.28 -7.92
C SER A 160 14.77 1.18 -6.65
N GLU A 161 14.24 1.62 -5.52
CA GLU A 161 14.95 1.68 -4.23
C GLU A 161 14.65 0.47 -3.33
N GLY A 162 13.54 -0.24 -3.61
CA GLY A 162 13.05 -1.34 -2.79
C GLY A 162 12.14 -0.86 -1.66
N PHE A 163 11.57 -1.82 -0.96
CA PHE A 163 10.67 -1.60 0.17
C PHE A 163 10.69 -2.81 1.11
N GLU A 164 10.22 -2.64 2.34
CA GLU A 164 10.06 -3.75 3.28
C GLU A 164 8.82 -4.58 2.89
N VAL A 165 9.04 -5.87 2.58
CA VAL A 165 7.98 -6.80 2.21
C VAL A 165 7.23 -7.24 3.46
N LEU A 166 5.92 -7.07 3.49
CA LEU A 166 5.07 -7.52 4.59
C LEU A 166 5.07 -9.06 4.70
N GLU A 167 4.95 -9.58 5.92
CA GLU A 167 4.96 -11.01 6.21
C GLU A 167 3.98 -11.82 5.35
N GLY A 168 2.75 -11.30 5.17
CA GLY A 168 1.73 -11.94 4.33
C GLY A 168 2.11 -12.00 2.86
N GLU A 169 2.79 -10.99 2.32
CA GLU A 169 3.30 -10.98 0.93
C GLU A 169 4.50 -11.92 0.80
N ALA A 170 5.42 -11.91 1.76
CA ALA A 170 6.55 -12.82 1.79
C ALA A 170 6.11 -14.29 1.82
N ALA A 171 5.07 -14.61 2.58
CA ALA A 171 4.49 -15.94 2.63
C ALA A 171 3.88 -16.36 1.28
N ARG A 172 3.20 -15.45 0.55
CA ARG A 172 2.68 -15.71 -0.79
C ARG A 172 3.81 -15.94 -1.81
N HIS A 173 4.89 -15.17 -1.74
CA HIS A 173 6.08 -15.39 -2.59
C HIS A 173 6.69 -16.76 -2.35
N ALA A 174 6.85 -17.17 -1.09
CA ALA A 174 7.41 -18.49 -0.76
C ALA A 174 6.54 -19.65 -1.25
N TYR A 175 5.23 -19.47 -1.32
CA TYR A 175 4.32 -20.48 -1.87
C TYR A 175 4.39 -20.61 -3.39
N ALA A 176 4.76 -19.53 -4.09
CA ALA A 176 4.82 -19.48 -5.56
C ALA A 176 6.16 -20.00 -6.14
N LEU A 177 7.17 -20.23 -5.30
CA LEU A 177 8.48 -20.79 -5.66
C LEU A 177 8.51 -22.31 -5.49
#